data_9c624685354e899a9a4d41cea7b6c6e2
#
_entry.id   9c624685354e899a9a4d41cea7b6c6e2
#
_cell.length_a   1.000
_cell.length_b   1.000
_cell.length_c   1.000
_cell.angle_alpha   90.00
_cell.angle_beta   90.00
_cell.angle_gamma   90.00
#
_symmetry.space_group_name_H-M   'P 1'
#
loop_
_entity.id
_entity.type
_entity.pdbx_description
1 polymer ?
#
loop_
_entity_poly.entity_id
_entity_poly.type
_entity_poly.pdbx_seq_one_letter_code
_entity_poly.pdbx_strand_id
1 'polypeptide(L)'
;MKRTSYILLALIGVSFAAIFAFILFIRAHALSPNERIFAIKGEPTSKIIDKPFHHIKIEADSVFYFWSNDSIEIMPTVLPEPTIECCADWFKYLTPEVENDTLIIHIKIENDINDDDIGIIYRGIQSERPIRINLTQQVQSVSNNMLMDIKLIDMKMPMMHVSSDIEGIIIENCQFDSISTVTKNILVKNSNIGVLTSIDSKKLKDIDIDDNSHIESLYLSTWDNFTDLDTKNIGEVIWNPSNSSSTLKIRVRKGERIKIEH
;
A
#
# COMPACT_ATOMS: atom_id res chain seq x y z
N MET A 1 28.96 -38.70 43.30
CA MET A 1 28.89 -38.06 41.97
C MET A 1 30.29 -37.98 41.40
N LYS A 2 30.49 -38.35 40.12
CA LYS A 2 31.79 -38.31 39.46
C LYS A 2 32.16 -36.84 39.14
N ARG A 3 33.46 -36.48 39.21
CA ARG A 3 33.97 -35.11 38.92
C ARG A 3 33.41 -34.54 37.59
N THR A 4 33.20 -35.39 36.62
CA THR A 4 32.57 -35.03 35.31
C THR A 4 31.14 -34.43 35.44
N SER A 5 30.34 -34.86 36.43
CA SER A 5 28.98 -34.32 36.61
C SER A 5 28.99 -32.88 37.14
N TYR A 6 29.99 -32.52 37.96
CA TYR A 6 30.13 -31.14 38.43
C TYR A 6 30.60 -30.19 37.32
N ILE A 7 31.50 -30.68 36.46
CA ILE A 7 32.00 -29.91 35.30
C ILE A 7 30.84 -29.65 34.31
N LEU A 8 30.01 -30.67 34.07
CA LEU A 8 28.84 -30.51 33.18
C LEU A 8 27.82 -29.53 33.77
N LEU A 9 27.50 -29.61 35.06
CA LEU A 9 26.63 -28.68 35.74
C LEU A 9 27.15 -27.24 35.73
N ALA A 10 28.45 -27.06 35.93
CA ALA A 10 29.08 -25.74 35.84
C ALA A 10 29.03 -25.16 34.43
N LEU A 11 29.27 -25.94 33.39
CA LEU A 11 29.14 -25.55 31.98
C LEU A 11 27.72 -25.11 31.65
N ILE A 12 26.71 -25.86 32.08
CA ILE A 12 25.31 -25.54 31.88
C ILE A 12 25.00 -24.22 32.58
N GLY A 13 25.43 -24.02 33.84
CA GLY A 13 25.21 -22.79 34.59
C GLY A 13 25.83 -21.56 33.93
N VAL A 14 27.06 -21.68 33.43
CA VAL A 14 27.75 -20.60 32.72
C VAL A 14 27.04 -20.28 31.40
N SER A 15 26.57 -21.30 30.66
CA SER A 15 25.84 -21.08 29.43
C SER A 15 24.51 -20.35 29.66
N PHE A 16 23.75 -20.71 30.69
CA PHE A 16 22.53 -20.00 31.06
C PHE A 16 22.82 -18.56 31.48
N ALA A 17 23.87 -18.33 32.28
CA ALA A 17 24.25 -16.99 32.70
C ALA A 17 24.68 -16.13 31.51
N ALA A 18 25.39 -16.67 30.54
CA ALA A 18 25.80 -15.99 29.31
C ALA A 18 24.59 -15.62 28.41
N ILE A 19 23.64 -16.56 28.24
CA ILE A 19 22.42 -16.32 27.50
C ILE A 19 21.58 -15.23 28.18
N PHE A 20 21.45 -15.30 29.51
CA PHE A 20 20.69 -14.33 30.27
C PHE A 20 21.33 -12.93 30.20
N ALA A 21 22.66 -12.84 30.35
CA ALA A 21 23.39 -11.59 30.19
C ALA A 21 23.24 -11.01 28.78
N PHE A 22 23.25 -11.86 27.75
CA PHE A 22 23.03 -11.45 26.35
C PHE A 22 21.60 -10.93 26.12
N ILE A 23 20.59 -11.58 26.71
CA ILE A 23 19.18 -11.10 26.64
C ILE A 23 19.06 -9.75 27.34
N LEU A 24 19.66 -9.57 28.52
CA LEU A 24 19.67 -8.29 29.24
C LEU A 24 20.39 -7.21 28.45
N PHE A 25 21.53 -7.55 27.82
CA PHE A 25 22.26 -6.63 26.95
C PHE A 25 21.43 -6.18 25.75
N ILE A 26 20.78 -7.12 25.05
CA ILE A 26 19.85 -6.77 23.96
C ILE A 26 18.72 -5.88 24.46
N ARG A 27 18.13 -6.23 25.60
CA ARG A 27 17.02 -5.44 26.17
C ARG A 27 17.44 -4.03 26.60
N ALA A 28 18.66 -3.87 27.11
CA ALA A 28 19.21 -2.58 27.52
C ALA A 28 19.60 -1.69 26.34
N HIS A 29 19.98 -2.30 25.21
CA HIS A 29 20.42 -1.60 24.01
C HIS A 29 19.42 -1.67 22.84
N ALA A 30 18.33 -2.42 23.00
CA ALA A 30 17.24 -2.39 22.03
C ALA A 30 16.53 -1.05 22.15
N LEU A 31 16.47 -0.31 21.05
CA LEU A 31 15.65 0.88 20.94
C LEU A 31 14.21 0.55 21.33
N SER A 32 13.54 1.46 22.06
CA SER A 32 12.11 1.31 22.31
C SER A 32 11.34 1.26 20.99
N PRO A 33 10.19 0.59 20.90
CA PRO A 33 9.38 0.60 19.68
C PRO A 33 9.12 2.02 19.13
N ASN A 34 8.96 2.99 20.02
CA ASN A 34 8.72 4.40 19.65
C ASN A 34 9.96 5.10 19.07
N GLU A 35 11.17 4.67 19.44
CA GLU A 35 12.43 5.21 18.89
C GLU A 35 12.73 4.69 17.48
N ARG A 36 11.97 3.68 17.02
CA ARG A 36 12.08 3.12 15.66
C ARG A 36 11.16 3.78 14.66
N ILE A 37 10.32 4.72 15.09
CA ILE A 37 9.35 5.40 14.26
C ILE A 37 9.85 6.80 13.94
N PHE A 38 10.06 7.07 12.67
CA PHE A 38 10.28 8.43 12.19
C PHE A 38 8.93 9.12 12.04
N ALA A 39 8.63 10.06 12.93
CA ALA A 39 7.35 10.78 12.93
C ALA A 39 7.42 12.04 12.08
N ILE A 40 6.58 12.13 11.05
CA ILE A 40 6.37 13.32 10.23
C ILE A 40 5.17 14.09 10.80
N LYS A 41 5.40 15.33 11.20
CA LYS A 41 4.46 16.16 11.94
C LYS A 41 4.29 17.53 11.33
N GLY A 42 3.48 18.33 11.96
CA GLY A 42 3.32 19.75 11.64
C GLY A 42 1.93 20.12 11.16
N GLU A 43 1.70 21.40 11.07
CA GLU A 43 0.43 21.94 10.61
C GLU A 43 0.12 21.51 9.17
N PRO A 44 -1.16 21.39 8.82
CA PRO A 44 -1.55 21.10 7.46
C PRO A 44 -1.07 22.22 6.53
N THR A 45 -0.33 21.85 5.51
CA THR A 45 0.24 22.77 4.54
C THR A 45 -0.11 22.28 3.14
N SER A 46 -0.39 23.24 2.25
CA SER A 46 -0.79 22.96 0.87
C SER A 46 0.17 23.63 -0.10
N LYS A 47 0.52 22.92 -1.18
CA LYS A 47 1.31 23.43 -2.30
C LYS A 47 0.51 23.33 -3.58
N ILE A 48 0.40 24.43 -4.31
CA ILE A 48 -0.28 24.50 -5.61
C ILE A 48 0.59 23.84 -6.68
N ILE A 49 -0.06 23.20 -7.65
CA ILE A 49 0.58 22.60 -8.83
C ILE A 49 0.21 23.46 -10.03
N ASP A 50 1.17 24.24 -10.54
CA ASP A 50 0.93 25.30 -11.53
C ASP A 50 0.70 24.78 -12.97
N LYS A 51 0.98 23.50 -13.24
CA LYS A 51 0.90 22.93 -14.59
C LYS A 51 -0.16 21.84 -14.67
N PRO A 52 -0.87 21.71 -15.79
CA PRO A 52 -1.79 20.59 -16.01
C PRO A 52 -1.03 19.28 -16.13
N PHE A 53 -1.67 18.18 -15.73
CA PHE A 53 -1.16 16.81 -15.83
C PHE A 53 -2.31 15.82 -15.92
N HIS A 54 -2.09 14.67 -16.56
CA HIS A 54 -3.06 13.58 -16.63
C HIS A 54 -2.53 12.28 -16.00
N HIS A 55 -1.28 12.27 -15.58
CA HIS A 55 -0.65 11.13 -14.93
C HIS A 55 -0.03 11.56 -13.60
N ILE A 56 -0.06 10.66 -12.62
CA ILE A 56 0.59 10.86 -11.31
C ILE A 56 1.58 9.72 -11.11
N LYS A 57 2.81 10.08 -10.75
CA LYS A 57 3.87 9.13 -10.41
C LYS A 57 4.45 9.49 -9.05
N ILE A 58 4.41 8.55 -8.12
CA ILE A 58 4.96 8.72 -6.79
C ILE A 58 6.17 7.82 -6.67
N GLU A 59 7.33 8.42 -6.40
CA GLU A 59 8.61 7.74 -6.37
C GLU A 59 9.33 8.00 -5.06
N ALA A 60 9.80 6.94 -4.41
CA ALA A 60 10.75 7.04 -3.33
C ALA A 60 12.10 6.46 -3.74
N ASP A 61 13.18 7.14 -3.39
CA ASP A 61 14.55 6.67 -3.64
C ASP A 61 14.90 5.41 -2.84
N SER A 62 14.19 5.16 -1.75
CA SER A 62 14.38 4.01 -0.87
C SER A 62 13.03 3.43 -0.44
N VAL A 63 13.02 2.11 -0.20
CA VAL A 63 11.82 1.42 0.29
C VAL A 63 11.73 1.62 1.80
N PHE A 64 10.78 2.44 2.25
CA PHE A 64 10.48 2.65 3.65
C PHE A 64 9.21 1.90 4.03
N TYR A 65 9.18 1.37 5.27
CA TYR A 65 7.95 0.84 5.84
C TYR A 65 7.13 1.97 6.44
N PHE A 66 5.90 2.13 5.95
CA PHE A 66 4.91 3.03 6.54
C PHE A 66 4.01 2.27 7.50
N TRP A 67 3.57 2.93 8.55
CA TRP A 67 2.63 2.30 9.48
C TRP A 67 1.22 2.28 8.88
N SER A 68 0.44 1.31 9.27
CA SER A 68 -0.82 0.86 8.66
C SER A 68 -1.91 1.90 8.38
N ASN A 69 -1.71 3.17 8.73
CA ASN A 69 -2.68 4.25 8.48
C ASN A 69 -2.18 5.31 7.49
N ASP A 70 -0.95 5.16 7.00
CA ASP A 70 -0.41 6.12 6.05
C ASP A 70 -0.85 5.73 4.64
N SER A 71 -1.51 6.64 3.96
CA SER A 71 -2.00 6.47 2.59
C SER A 71 -1.75 7.74 1.77
N ILE A 72 -1.73 7.57 0.46
CA ILE A 72 -1.77 8.66 -0.48
C ILE A 72 -3.22 8.79 -0.96
N GLU A 73 -3.89 9.85 -0.52
CA GLU A 73 -5.27 10.12 -0.88
C GLU A 73 -5.34 10.96 -2.16
N ILE A 74 -6.14 10.52 -3.13
CA ILE A 74 -6.36 11.22 -4.40
C ILE A 74 -7.85 11.49 -4.50
N MET A 75 -8.21 12.76 -4.63
CA MET A 75 -9.61 13.18 -4.60
C MET A 75 -9.87 14.41 -5.46
N PRO A 76 -11.10 14.61 -5.96
CA PRO A 76 -11.48 15.84 -6.63
C PRO A 76 -11.55 16.99 -5.63
N THR A 77 -11.32 18.20 -6.11
CA THR A 77 -11.48 19.42 -5.32
C THR A 77 -12.34 20.44 -6.05
N VAL A 78 -12.96 21.33 -5.27
CA VAL A 78 -13.66 22.53 -5.79
C VAL A 78 -12.74 23.74 -5.88
N LEU A 79 -11.49 23.63 -5.45
CA LEU A 79 -10.51 24.69 -5.58
C LEU A 79 -10.17 24.92 -7.06
N PRO A 80 -9.75 26.14 -7.46
CA PRO A 80 -9.45 26.44 -8.86
C PRO A 80 -8.20 25.73 -9.38
N GLU A 81 -7.29 25.32 -8.51
CA GLU A 81 -5.99 24.76 -8.86
C GLU A 81 -5.76 23.43 -8.10
N PRO A 82 -5.11 22.45 -8.71
CA PRO A 82 -4.74 21.22 -8.04
C PRO A 82 -3.69 21.49 -6.96
N THR A 83 -3.76 20.74 -5.86
CA THR A 83 -2.86 20.95 -4.71
C THR A 83 -2.37 19.63 -4.14
N ILE A 84 -1.19 19.66 -3.51
CA ILE A 84 -0.73 18.61 -2.60
C ILE A 84 -0.84 19.18 -1.19
N GLU A 85 -1.57 18.47 -0.32
CA GLU A 85 -1.77 18.79 1.08
C GLU A 85 -1.21 17.68 1.97
N CYS A 86 -0.41 18.05 2.97
CA CYS A 86 0.16 17.12 3.94
C CYS A 86 0.65 17.89 5.19
N CYS A 87 1.26 17.19 6.16
CA CYS A 87 1.97 17.85 7.24
C CYS A 87 3.12 18.68 6.70
N ALA A 88 3.41 19.85 7.30
CA ALA A 88 4.45 20.75 6.86
C ALA A 88 5.83 20.07 6.73
N ASP A 89 6.15 19.14 7.61
CA ASP A 89 7.41 18.41 7.58
C ASP A 89 7.56 17.51 6.36
N TRP A 90 6.46 17.05 5.72
CA TRP A 90 6.54 16.30 4.47
C TRP A 90 7.23 17.10 3.35
N PHE A 91 7.04 18.40 3.29
CA PHE A 91 7.65 19.24 2.24
C PHE A 91 9.17 19.39 2.35
N LYS A 92 9.79 18.89 3.42
CA LYS A 92 11.25 18.73 3.50
C LYS A 92 11.75 17.54 2.66
N TYR A 93 10.89 16.55 2.49
CA TYR A 93 11.21 15.26 1.84
C TYR A 93 10.50 15.08 0.50
N LEU A 94 9.43 15.84 0.26
CA LEU A 94 8.55 15.71 -0.89
C LEU A 94 8.80 16.86 -1.86
N THR A 95 9.19 16.52 -3.09
CA THR A 95 9.40 17.47 -4.17
C THR A 95 8.47 17.14 -5.34
N PRO A 96 7.39 17.93 -5.56
CA PRO A 96 6.53 17.75 -6.71
C PRO A 96 7.06 18.52 -7.92
N GLU A 97 7.03 17.90 -9.07
CA GLU A 97 7.32 18.52 -10.36
C GLU A 97 6.37 17.98 -11.45
N VAL A 98 6.12 18.76 -12.48
CA VAL A 98 5.31 18.33 -13.62
C VAL A 98 6.17 18.31 -14.87
N GLU A 99 6.37 17.09 -15.39
CA GLU A 99 7.10 16.81 -16.62
C GLU A 99 6.29 15.91 -17.55
N ASN A 100 6.29 16.21 -18.85
CA ASN A 100 5.66 15.37 -19.87
C ASN A 100 4.24 14.89 -19.50
N ASP A 101 3.38 15.83 -19.06
CA ASP A 101 1.99 15.56 -18.65
C ASP A 101 1.85 14.68 -17.39
N THR A 102 2.94 14.51 -16.63
CA THR A 102 2.99 13.68 -15.43
C THR A 102 3.37 14.54 -14.22
N LEU A 103 2.55 14.52 -13.17
CA LEU A 103 2.93 14.98 -11.84
C LEU A 103 3.81 13.92 -11.19
N ILE A 104 5.09 14.23 -11.04
CA ILE A 104 6.06 13.37 -10.35
C ILE A 104 6.24 13.89 -8.95
N ILE A 105 6.04 13.04 -7.97
CA ILE A 105 6.25 13.34 -6.55
C ILE A 105 7.45 12.52 -6.08
N HIS A 106 8.60 13.16 -5.99
CA HIS A 106 9.80 12.53 -5.45
C HIS A 106 9.81 12.63 -3.93
N ILE A 107 10.02 11.49 -3.28
CA ILE A 107 10.13 11.39 -1.82
C ILE A 107 11.52 10.89 -1.44
N LYS A 108 12.29 11.75 -0.75
CA LYS A 108 13.66 11.49 -0.35
C LYS A 108 13.85 11.77 1.15
N ILE A 109 14.07 10.70 1.93
CA ILE A 109 14.14 10.78 3.40
C ILE A 109 15.57 10.46 3.92
N GLU A 110 16.56 10.30 3.04
CA GLU A 110 17.89 9.79 3.37
C GLU A 110 18.69 10.62 4.39
N ASN A 111 18.51 11.94 4.42
CA ASN A 111 19.43 12.83 5.15
C ASN A 111 19.20 12.93 6.67
N ASP A 112 18.04 12.53 7.17
CA ASP A 112 17.70 12.62 8.60
C ASP A 112 17.77 11.27 9.33
N ILE A 113 18.03 10.20 8.60
CA ILE A 113 18.25 8.87 9.17
C ILE A 113 19.77 8.71 9.34
N ASN A 114 20.28 9.04 10.52
CA ASN A 114 21.71 8.92 10.83
C ASN A 114 22.21 7.51 10.51
N ASP A 115 23.22 7.43 9.61
CA ASP A 115 23.91 6.20 9.23
C ASP A 115 24.72 5.56 10.38
N ASP A 116 24.85 6.23 11.53
CA ASP A 116 25.62 5.76 12.67
C ASP A 116 24.97 4.62 13.47
N ASP A 117 23.68 4.36 13.25
CA ASP A 117 22.99 3.22 13.83
C ASP A 117 23.10 1.99 12.92
N ILE A 118 24.26 1.35 12.91
CA ILE A 118 24.50 0.03 12.29
C ILE A 118 23.68 -1.05 13.02
N GLY A 119 22.41 -1.00 12.85
CA GLY A 119 21.49 -2.08 13.17
C GLY A 119 20.46 -2.10 12.08
N ILE A 120 20.25 -3.22 11.41
CA ILE A 120 19.16 -3.49 10.50
C ILE A 120 17.85 -3.22 11.24
N ILE A 121 17.41 -2.00 11.30
CA ILE A 121 16.20 -1.61 11.99
C ILE A 121 15.32 -0.98 10.93
N TYR A 122 14.28 -1.70 10.58
CA TYR A 122 13.16 -1.17 9.84
C TYR A 122 12.61 0.04 10.61
N ARG A 123 13.02 1.24 10.25
CA ARG A 123 12.41 2.46 10.76
C ARG A 123 11.10 2.62 10.04
N GLY A 124 9.99 2.41 10.74
CA GLY A 124 8.68 2.77 10.24
C GLY A 124 8.56 4.28 10.16
N ILE A 125 7.95 4.80 9.11
CA ILE A 125 7.55 6.19 9.01
C ILE A 125 6.09 6.27 9.44
N GLN A 126 5.76 7.23 10.28
CA GLN A 126 4.39 7.53 10.68
C GLN A 126 4.13 9.00 10.44
N SER A 127 3.08 9.29 9.67
CA SER A 127 2.62 10.65 9.47
C SER A 127 1.36 10.94 10.30
N GLU A 128 1.23 12.15 10.81
CA GLU A 128 0.00 12.59 11.47
C GLU A 128 -1.17 12.75 10.49
N ARG A 129 -0.86 12.92 9.19
CA ARG A 129 -1.85 13.11 8.13
C ARG A 129 -1.40 12.40 6.85
N PRO A 130 -2.35 11.92 6.04
CA PRO A 130 -2.04 11.38 4.73
C PRO A 130 -1.44 12.47 3.81
N ILE A 131 -0.76 12.03 2.77
CA ILE A 131 -0.44 12.89 1.63
C ILE A 131 -1.69 12.94 0.76
N ARG A 132 -2.28 14.11 0.59
CA ARG A 132 -3.50 14.31 -0.20
C ARG A 132 -3.21 15.06 -1.47
N ILE A 133 -3.65 14.50 -2.60
CA ILE A 133 -3.57 15.12 -3.92
C ILE A 133 -4.98 15.52 -4.33
N ASN A 134 -5.25 16.81 -4.33
CA ASN A 134 -6.54 17.38 -4.69
C ASN A 134 -6.54 17.73 -6.18
N LEU A 135 -7.46 17.16 -6.94
CA LEU A 135 -7.54 17.23 -8.40
C LEU A 135 -8.62 18.16 -8.87
N THR A 136 -8.31 19.04 -9.83
CA THR A 136 -9.29 19.87 -10.56
C THR A 136 -9.63 19.29 -11.92
N GLN A 137 -8.96 18.23 -12.33
CA GLN A 137 -9.07 17.61 -13.65
C GLN A 137 -9.09 16.09 -13.54
N GLN A 138 -9.48 15.43 -14.60
CA GLN A 138 -9.41 13.97 -14.68
C GLN A 138 -7.97 13.49 -14.85
N VAL A 139 -7.61 12.45 -14.12
CA VAL A 139 -6.30 11.80 -14.17
C VAL A 139 -6.45 10.40 -14.74
N GLN A 140 -5.65 10.06 -15.76
CA GLN A 140 -5.74 8.78 -16.47
C GLN A 140 -5.00 7.66 -15.75
N SER A 141 -3.90 7.99 -15.06
CA SER A 141 -3.14 6.98 -14.32
C SER A 141 -2.49 7.50 -13.06
N VAL A 142 -2.34 6.58 -12.11
CA VAL A 142 -1.56 6.76 -10.87
C VAL A 142 -0.62 5.59 -10.71
N SER A 143 0.65 5.87 -10.42
CA SER A 143 1.64 4.85 -10.09
C SER A 143 2.39 5.19 -8.80
N ASN A 144 2.67 4.16 -7.99
CA ASN A 144 3.34 4.30 -6.70
C ASN A 144 4.32 3.14 -6.48
N ASN A 145 5.58 3.46 -6.16
CA ASN A 145 6.59 2.47 -5.79
C ASN A 145 6.87 2.41 -4.27
N MET A 146 6.06 3.10 -3.47
CA MET A 146 6.19 3.14 -2.02
C MET A 146 5.35 2.08 -1.32
N LEU A 147 5.71 1.77 -0.06
CA LEU A 147 4.94 0.93 0.86
C LEU A 147 3.77 1.71 1.50
N MET A 148 2.98 2.40 0.68
CA MET A 148 1.78 3.12 1.08
C MET A 148 0.63 2.75 0.16
N ASP A 149 -0.55 2.61 0.73
CA ASP A 149 -1.77 2.41 -0.05
C ASP A 149 -2.11 3.66 -0.88
N ILE A 150 -2.59 3.46 -2.09
CA ILE A 150 -3.26 4.51 -2.87
C ILE A 150 -4.73 4.48 -2.50
N LYS A 151 -5.27 5.61 -2.05
CA LYS A 151 -6.68 5.76 -1.74
C LYS A 151 -7.34 6.73 -2.70
N LEU A 152 -8.24 6.23 -3.55
CA LEU A 152 -9.07 7.01 -4.44
C LEU A 152 -10.36 7.37 -3.72
N ILE A 153 -10.69 8.65 -3.62
CA ILE A 153 -11.85 9.13 -2.84
C ILE A 153 -12.74 10.01 -3.72
N ASP A 154 -14.07 9.78 -3.67
CA ASP A 154 -15.11 10.61 -4.29
C ASP A 154 -14.92 10.82 -5.81
N MET A 155 -14.24 9.92 -6.49
CA MET A 155 -13.91 10.06 -7.91
C MET A 155 -15.04 9.56 -8.80
N LYS A 156 -15.31 10.30 -9.90
CA LYS A 156 -16.24 9.91 -10.95
C LYS A 156 -15.57 10.05 -12.30
N MET A 157 -15.24 8.94 -12.92
CA MET A 157 -14.41 8.92 -14.13
C MET A 157 -14.78 7.74 -15.04
N PRO A 158 -14.67 7.91 -16.36
CA PRO A 158 -14.91 6.81 -17.30
C PRO A 158 -13.81 5.73 -17.17
N MET A 159 -12.55 6.13 -17.06
CA MET A 159 -11.46 5.16 -17.05
C MET A 159 -10.28 5.66 -16.20
N MET A 160 -9.62 4.73 -15.50
CA MET A 160 -8.39 4.99 -14.76
C MET A 160 -7.49 3.75 -14.71
N HIS A 161 -6.19 3.97 -14.72
CA HIS A 161 -5.19 2.94 -14.43
C HIS A 161 -4.47 3.23 -13.13
N VAL A 162 -4.37 2.24 -12.23
CA VAL A 162 -3.67 2.40 -10.95
C VAL A 162 -2.67 1.28 -10.74
N SER A 163 -1.41 1.64 -10.51
CA SER A 163 -0.33 0.71 -10.23
C SER A 163 0.28 1.00 -8.86
N SER A 164 0.20 0.02 -7.97
CA SER A 164 0.91 0.03 -6.69
C SER A 164 1.71 -1.25 -6.57
N ASP A 165 3.00 -1.16 -6.82
CA ASP A 165 3.87 -2.34 -6.91
C ASP A 165 4.02 -3.11 -5.60
N ILE A 166 3.79 -2.47 -4.47
CA ILE A 166 4.17 -2.99 -3.17
C ILE A 166 2.98 -3.15 -2.22
N GLU A 167 1.98 -2.25 -2.26
CA GLU A 167 0.85 -2.21 -1.32
C GLU A 167 -0.52 -2.28 -2.01
N GLY A 168 -1.57 -1.81 -1.35
CA GLY A 168 -2.95 -1.92 -1.77
C GLY A 168 -3.49 -0.67 -2.48
N ILE A 169 -4.71 -0.84 -3.01
CA ILE A 169 -5.54 0.23 -3.53
C ILE A 169 -6.85 0.23 -2.77
N ILE A 170 -7.24 1.38 -2.27
CA ILE A 170 -8.53 1.61 -1.62
C ILE A 170 -9.37 2.51 -2.54
N ILE A 171 -10.56 2.06 -2.91
CA ILE A 171 -11.51 2.79 -3.75
C ILE A 171 -12.72 3.12 -2.88
N GLU A 172 -12.91 4.39 -2.55
CA GLU A 172 -13.94 4.82 -1.60
C GLU A 172 -14.84 5.92 -2.18
N ASN A 173 -16.16 5.71 -2.13
CA ASN A 173 -17.17 6.61 -2.66
C ASN A 173 -17.01 6.93 -4.16
N CYS A 174 -16.50 6.00 -4.94
CA CYS A 174 -16.13 6.23 -6.34
C CYS A 174 -17.16 5.65 -7.32
N GLN A 175 -17.13 6.20 -8.54
CA GLN A 175 -17.86 5.67 -9.68
C GLN A 175 -16.92 5.62 -10.89
N PHE A 176 -16.65 4.41 -11.40
CA PHE A 176 -15.84 4.19 -12.58
C PHE A 176 -16.60 3.34 -13.61
N ASP A 177 -16.53 3.72 -14.89
CA ASP A 177 -16.97 2.79 -15.94
C ASP A 177 -15.94 1.66 -16.08
N SER A 178 -14.65 1.99 -15.96
CA SER A 178 -13.56 1.01 -15.99
C SER A 178 -12.39 1.45 -15.13
N ILE A 179 -11.82 0.51 -14.36
CA ILE A 179 -10.54 0.72 -13.66
C ILE A 179 -9.66 -0.50 -13.86
N SER A 180 -8.40 -0.26 -14.22
CA SER A 180 -7.39 -1.31 -14.32
C SER A 180 -6.33 -1.14 -13.24
N THR A 181 -5.90 -2.26 -12.63
CA THR A 181 -5.01 -2.22 -11.48
C THR A 181 -3.85 -3.21 -11.59
N VAL A 182 -2.71 -2.81 -11.03
CA VAL A 182 -1.57 -3.69 -10.70
C VAL A 182 -1.28 -3.49 -9.21
N THR A 183 -1.67 -4.43 -8.35
CA THR A 183 -1.57 -4.25 -6.89
C THR A 183 -1.64 -5.59 -6.14
N LYS A 184 -1.28 -5.58 -4.85
CA LYS A 184 -1.44 -6.74 -3.97
C LYS A 184 -2.85 -6.90 -3.43
N ASN A 185 -3.48 -5.80 -3.02
CA ASN A 185 -4.77 -5.82 -2.36
C ASN A 185 -5.68 -4.75 -2.98
N ILE A 186 -6.95 -5.05 -3.09
CA ILE A 186 -7.97 -4.10 -3.55
C ILE A 186 -9.08 -4.07 -2.50
N LEU A 187 -9.38 -2.88 -1.99
CA LEU A 187 -10.49 -2.65 -1.08
C LEU A 187 -11.47 -1.66 -1.71
N VAL A 188 -12.71 -2.10 -1.91
CA VAL A 188 -13.77 -1.30 -2.54
C VAL A 188 -14.84 -0.98 -1.50
N LYS A 189 -15.07 0.32 -1.27
CA LYS A 189 -16.03 0.83 -0.28
C LYS A 189 -16.98 1.82 -0.91
N ASN A 190 -18.28 1.60 -0.70
CA ASN A 190 -19.34 2.50 -1.14
C ASN A 190 -19.16 2.99 -2.59
N SER A 191 -18.78 2.09 -3.50
CA SER A 191 -18.34 2.41 -4.85
C SER A 191 -19.02 1.54 -5.91
N ASN A 192 -19.21 2.11 -7.10
CA ASN A 192 -19.75 1.39 -8.25
C ASN A 192 -18.72 1.35 -9.38
N ILE A 193 -18.40 0.16 -9.85
CA ILE A 193 -17.39 -0.08 -10.88
C ILE A 193 -18.02 -0.95 -11.98
N GLY A 194 -18.06 -0.46 -13.22
CA GLY A 194 -18.51 -1.25 -14.36
C GLY A 194 -17.52 -2.39 -14.63
N VAL A 195 -16.27 -2.08 -14.88
CA VAL A 195 -15.23 -3.07 -15.15
C VAL A 195 -14.01 -2.86 -14.23
N LEU A 196 -13.70 -3.85 -13.41
CA LEU A 196 -12.44 -3.90 -12.66
C LEU A 196 -11.53 -4.95 -13.29
N THR A 197 -10.37 -4.52 -13.79
CA THR A 197 -9.36 -5.39 -14.37
C THR A 197 -8.11 -5.45 -13.50
N SER A 198 -7.74 -6.61 -13.01
CA SER A 198 -6.44 -6.83 -12.40
C SER A 198 -5.45 -7.32 -13.47
N ILE A 199 -4.46 -6.46 -13.77
CA ILE A 199 -3.41 -6.75 -14.77
C ILE A 199 -2.18 -7.26 -14.02
N ASP A 200 -1.54 -8.32 -14.57
CA ASP A 200 -0.30 -8.91 -14.03
C ASP A 200 -0.35 -9.18 -12.51
N SER A 201 -1.31 -9.92 -12.12
CA SER A 201 -1.66 -10.16 -10.72
C SER A 201 -0.82 -11.24 -10.04
N LYS A 202 0.45 -11.46 -10.46
CA LYS A 202 1.40 -12.22 -9.62
C LYS A 202 1.43 -11.71 -8.19
N LYS A 203 0.97 -10.49 -7.99
CA LYS A 203 0.98 -9.76 -6.72
C LYS A 203 -0.37 -9.75 -6.03
N LEU A 204 -1.48 -9.87 -6.75
CA LEU A 204 -2.81 -9.76 -6.17
C LEU A 204 -3.08 -10.91 -5.19
N LYS A 205 -3.37 -10.57 -3.95
CA LYS A 205 -3.63 -11.50 -2.86
C LYS A 205 -5.08 -11.48 -2.41
N ASP A 206 -5.69 -10.29 -2.42
CA ASP A 206 -7.01 -10.10 -1.85
C ASP A 206 -7.81 -9.02 -2.57
N ILE A 207 -9.12 -9.24 -2.67
CA ILE A 207 -10.12 -8.26 -3.09
C ILE A 207 -11.23 -8.29 -2.05
N ASP A 208 -11.43 -7.19 -1.37
CA ASP A 208 -12.51 -6.99 -0.39
C ASP A 208 -13.48 -5.92 -0.90
N ILE A 209 -14.78 -6.26 -0.91
CA ILE A 209 -15.85 -5.42 -1.43
C ILE A 209 -16.93 -5.30 -0.36
N ASP A 210 -17.18 -4.09 0.12
CA ASP A 210 -18.19 -3.87 1.14
C ASP A 210 -19.62 -4.07 0.62
N ASP A 211 -20.57 -4.09 1.55
CA ASP A 211 -21.99 -4.34 1.24
C ASP A 211 -22.66 -3.23 0.43
N ASN A 212 -22.07 -2.04 0.36
CA ASN A 212 -22.58 -0.88 -0.36
C ASN A 212 -21.92 -0.68 -1.73
N SER A 213 -21.01 -1.55 -2.10
CA SER A 213 -20.26 -1.49 -3.35
C SER A 213 -20.78 -2.51 -4.35
N HIS A 214 -20.55 -2.23 -5.64
CA HIS A 214 -20.86 -3.15 -6.71
C HIS A 214 -19.80 -3.09 -7.81
N ILE A 215 -19.41 -4.27 -8.32
CA ILE A 215 -18.59 -4.45 -9.51
C ILE A 215 -19.40 -5.24 -10.53
N GLU A 216 -19.66 -4.66 -11.70
CA GLU A 216 -20.42 -5.35 -12.75
C GLU A 216 -19.61 -6.52 -13.33
N SER A 217 -18.35 -6.26 -13.72
CA SER A 217 -17.46 -7.28 -14.26
C SER A 217 -16.08 -7.21 -13.65
N LEU A 218 -15.58 -8.32 -13.13
CA LEU A 218 -14.25 -8.47 -12.57
C LEU A 218 -13.40 -9.37 -13.47
N TYR A 219 -12.36 -8.80 -14.07
CA TYR A 219 -11.38 -9.53 -14.88
C TYR A 219 -10.12 -9.79 -14.06
N LEU A 220 -9.81 -11.08 -13.88
CA LEU A 220 -8.64 -11.54 -13.13
C LEU A 220 -7.64 -12.23 -14.07
N SER A 221 -6.42 -11.74 -14.10
CA SER A 221 -5.27 -12.38 -14.75
C SER A 221 -4.22 -12.67 -13.69
N THR A 222 -4.24 -13.86 -13.08
CA THR A 222 -3.34 -14.19 -11.98
C THR A 222 -2.50 -15.42 -12.25
N TRP A 223 -1.26 -15.39 -11.72
CA TRP A 223 -0.34 -16.53 -11.69
C TRP A 223 -0.54 -17.40 -10.45
N ASP A 224 -0.89 -16.77 -9.34
CA ASP A 224 -0.89 -17.39 -8.03
C ASP A 224 -2.27 -17.91 -7.63
N ASN A 225 -2.29 -18.75 -6.61
CA ASN A 225 -3.50 -19.24 -6.01
C ASN A 225 -4.25 -18.06 -5.37
N PHE A 226 -5.32 -17.63 -6.01
CA PHE A 226 -6.24 -16.69 -5.42
C PHE A 226 -7.17 -17.43 -4.46
N THR A 227 -7.17 -17.05 -3.21
CA THR A 227 -7.97 -17.74 -2.20
C THR A 227 -9.06 -16.83 -1.66
N ASP A 228 -10.29 -17.31 -1.74
CA ASP A 228 -11.43 -16.78 -0.96
C ASP A 228 -12.10 -15.50 -1.50
N LEU A 229 -12.23 -15.37 -2.83
CA LEU A 229 -13.03 -14.31 -3.43
C LEU A 229 -14.51 -14.45 -3.01
N ASP A 230 -15.07 -13.48 -2.29
CA ASP A 230 -16.51 -13.38 -2.04
C ASP A 230 -17.17 -12.61 -3.21
N THR A 231 -18.03 -13.30 -3.96
CA THR A 231 -18.68 -12.74 -5.16
C THR A 231 -19.96 -11.95 -4.87
N LYS A 232 -20.31 -11.73 -3.60
CA LYS A 232 -21.59 -11.14 -3.17
C LYS A 232 -22.01 -9.89 -3.95
N ASN A 233 -21.07 -9.04 -4.28
CA ASN A 233 -21.29 -7.75 -4.92
C ASN A 233 -20.64 -7.65 -6.30
N ILE A 234 -20.41 -8.81 -6.94
CA ILE A 234 -19.81 -8.91 -8.27
C ILE A 234 -20.85 -9.52 -9.22
N GLY A 235 -21.13 -8.85 -10.33
CA GLY A 235 -22.06 -9.35 -11.35
C GLY A 235 -21.49 -10.50 -12.13
N GLU A 236 -20.25 -10.38 -12.60
CA GLU A 236 -19.55 -11.42 -13.38
C GLU A 236 -18.05 -11.47 -13.00
N VAL A 237 -17.51 -12.68 -12.90
CA VAL A 237 -16.06 -12.89 -12.75
C VAL A 237 -15.52 -13.59 -13.98
N ILE A 238 -14.58 -12.96 -14.65
CA ILE A 238 -13.87 -13.52 -15.80
C ILE A 238 -12.43 -13.77 -15.38
N TRP A 239 -12.05 -15.03 -15.35
CA TRP A 239 -10.72 -15.45 -14.94
C TRP A 239 -9.94 -16.02 -16.11
N ASN A 240 -8.82 -15.40 -16.41
CA ASN A 240 -7.89 -15.84 -17.45
C ASN A 240 -6.54 -16.21 -16.79
N PRO A 241 -6.33 -17.49 -16.44
CA PRO A 241 -5.09 -17.92 -15.81
C PRO A 241 -3.93 -17.86 -16.77
N SER A 242 -2.78 -17.37 -16.33
CA SER A 242 -1.56 -17.34 -17.16
C SER A 242 -0.84 -18.68 -17.26
N ASN A 243 -1.20 -19.67 -16.45
CA ASN A 243 -0.67 -21.03 -16.51
C ASN A 243 -1.70 -22.08 -16.03
N SER A 244 -1.46 -23.35 -16.41
CA SER A 244 -2.34 -24.47 -16.09
C SER A 244 -2.36 -24.89 -14.61
N SER A 245 -1.48 -24.36 -13.78
CA SER A 245 -1.42 -24.66 -12.35
C SER A 245 -2.11 -23.61 -11.48
N SER A 246 -2.64 -22.54 -12.08
CA SER A 246 -3.36 -21.49 -11.37
C SER A 246 -4.66 -22.05 -10.77
N THR A 247 -4.99 -21.64 -9.57
CA THR A 247 -6.25 -22.00 -8.90
C THR A 247 -6.95 -20.75 -8.41
N LEU A 248 -8.28 -20.72 -8.63
CA LEU A 248 -9.16 -19.67 -8.12
C LEU A 248 -10.17 -20.34 -7.18
N LYS A 249 -10.18 -19.93 -5.92
CA LYS A 249 -11.20 -20.34 -4.96
C LYS A 249 -12.23 -19.23 -4.80
N ILE A 250 -13.46 -19.51 -5.10
CA ILE A 250 -14.55 -18.56 -5.07
C ILE A 250 -15.60 -19.04 -4.06
N ARG A 251 -16.06 -18.12 -3.22
CA ARG A 251 -17.22 -18.36 -2.35
C ARG A 251 -18.48 -17.87 -3.07
N VAL A 252 -19.22 -18.80 -3.66
CA VAL A 252 -20.47 -18.51 -4.40
C VAL A 252 -21.65 -18.61 -3.46
N ARG A 253 -22.53 -17.61 -3.49
CA ARG A 253 -23.79 -17.65 -2.77
C ARG A 253 -24.89 -18.25 -3.65
N LYS A 254 -25.93 -18.79 -3.01
CA LYS A 254 -27.07 -19.40 -3.70
C LYS A 254 -27.74 -18.38 -4.62
N GLY A 255 -27.74 -18.65 -5.92
CA GLY A 255 -28.36 -17.81 -6.96
C GLY A 255 -27.38 -17.02 -7.83
N GLU A 256 -26.10 -16.98 -7.48
CA GLU A 256 -25.06 -16.34 -8.30
C GLU A 256 -24.58 -17.25 -9.43
N ARG A 257 -24.19 -16.65 -10.54
CA ARG A 257 -23.66 -17.38 -11.70
C ARG A 257 -22.20 -17.06 -11.91
N ILE A 258 -21.38 -18.08 -12.11
CA ILE A 258 -19.99 -17.93 -12.52
C ILE A 258 -19.89 -18.38 -13.96
N LYS A 259 -19.26 -17.56 -14.79
CA LYS A 259 -18.87 -17.91 -16.16
C LYS A 259 -17.35 -18.06 -16.19
N ILE A 260 -16.88 -19.24 -16.56
CA ILE A 260 -15.45 -19.50 -16.77
C ILE A 260 -15.27 -19.58 -18.30
N GLU A 261 -14.50 -18.67 -18.85
CA GLU A 261 -14.09 -18.69 -20.26
C GLU A 261 -12.65 -19.22 -20.34
N HIS A 262 -12.44 -20.22 -21.23
CA HIS A 262 -11.14 -20.86 -21.46
C HIS A 262 -10.51 -20.28 -22.73
#